data_866e45ffd1a3151c505742d2312a0974
#
_entry.id   866e45ffd1a3151c505742d2312a0974
#
_cell.length_a   1.000
_cell.length_b   1.000
_cell.length_c   1.000
_cell.angle_alpha   90.00
_cell.angle_beta   90.00
_cell.angle_gamma   90.00
#
_symmetry.space_group_name_H-M   'P 1'
#
loop_
_entity.id
_entity.type
_entity.pdbx_description
1 polymer ?
#
loop_
_entity_poly.entity_id
_entity_poly.type
_entity_poly.pdbx_seq_one_letter_code
_entity_poly.pdbx_strand_id
1 'polypeptide(L)'
;GIPGIYSSRYAGPEFPKGRPDGTKIPQDEQNRLLIAQLNNALAAGADTSRLKNGPRSAHYTCAMVLYLGNDRVFISQETMEGIIVEKIEDAAGTGGFGYDPIFFLPQYNKTAAQLTAEEKNAISHRGKATRALVRIINGIENI
;
A
#
# COMPACT_ATOMS: atom_id res chain seq x y z
N GLY A 1 3.53 11.27 0.98
CA GLY A 1 3.11 10.02 1.41
C GLY A 1 1.82 10.01 2.23
N ILE A 2 0.68 10.30 1.63
CA ILE A 2 -0.64 10.17 2.28
C ILE A 2 -1.34 8.95 1.65
N PRO A 3 -2.06 8.14 2.43
CA PRO A 3 -2.35 8.24 3.87
C PRO A 3 -1.24 7.67 4.78
N GLY A 4 -0.19 7.03 4.26
CA GLY A 4 0.91 6.48 5.04
C GLY A 4 0.46 5.48 6.11
N ILE A 5 0.98 5.59 7.32
CA ILE A 5 0.66 4.68 8.44
C ILE A 5 -0.79 4.78 8.91
N TYR A 6 -1.52 5.79 8.48
CA TYR A 6 -2.93 6.00 8.84
C TYR A 6 -3.90 5.40 7.81
N SER A 7 -3.41 4.65 6.83
CA SER A 7 -4.20 4.12 5.70
C SER A 7 -5.51 3.43 6.11
N SER A 8 -5.53 2.68 7.21
CA SER A 8 -6.74 1.99 7.69
C SER A 8 -7.76 2.88 8.38
N ARG A 9 -7.39 4.12 8.71
CA ARG A 9 -8.22 5.09 9.45
C ARG A 9 -8.50 6.35 8.65
N TYR A 10 -7.82 6.52 7.51
CA TYR A 10 -7.96 7.68 6.66
C TYR A 10 -9.44 7.93 6.33
N ALA A 11 -9.90 9.15 6.57
CA ALA A 11 -11.28 9.59 6.34
C ALA A 11 -11.35 10.93 5.59
N GLY A 12 -10.42 11.10 4.63
CA GLY A 12 -10.34 12.28 3.79
C GLY A 12 -9.34 13.33 4.29
N PRO A 13 -9.23 14.47 3.54
CA PRO A 13 -8.28 15.53 3.87
C PRO A 13 -8.49 16.18 5.23
N GLU A 14 -9.74 16.24 5.72
CA GLU A 14 -10.08 16.79 7.03
C GLU A 14 -9.67 15.86 8.18
N PHE A 15 -9.68 14.56 7.94
CA PHE A 15 -9.34 13.54 8.92
C PHE A 15 -8.26 12.58 8.37
N PRO A 16 -7.07 13.06 8.02
CA PRO A 16 -6.04 12.24 7.38
C PRO A 16 -5.47 11.17 8.32
N LYS A 17 -5.63 11.34 9.62
CA LYS A 17 -5.21 10.39 10.67
C LYS A 17 -6.36 9.56 11.24
N GLY A 18 -7.57 9.74 10.73
CA GLY A 18 -8.81 9.18 11.22
C GLY A 18 -9.66 10.16 12.01
N ARG A 19 -10.94 9.84 12.15
CA ARG A 19 -11.90 10.66 12.90
C ARG A 19 -11.56 10.67 14.40
N PRO A 20 -11.81 11.79 15.11
CA PRO A 20 -11.51 11.92 16.55
C PRO A 20 -12.25 10.90 17.41
N ASP A 21 -13.46 10.50 17.00
CA ASP A 21 -14.30 9.51 17.69
C ASP A 21 -13.89 8.05 17.42
N GLY A 22 -12.85 7.84 16.59
CA GLY A 22 -12.36 6.52 16.22
C GLY A 22 -13.22 5.77 15.20
N THR A 23 -14.33 6.35 14.72
CA THR A 23 -15.17 5.71 13.72
C THR A 23 -14.45 5.61 12.39
N LYS A 24 -14.67 4.49 11.68
CA LYS A 24 -14.16 4.27 10.33
C LYS A 24 -15.26 4.53 9.32
N ILE A 25 -14.89 5.13 8.21
CA ILE A 25 -15.78 5.22 7.04
C ILE A 25 -15.70 3.93 6.20
N PRO A 26 -16.72 3.62 5.40
CA PRO A 26 -16.69 2.51 4.45
C PRO A 26 -15.48 2.58 3.51
N GLN A 27 -14.99 1.43 3.09
CA GLN A 27 -13.77 1.35 2.27
C GLN A 27 -13.94 1.99 0.89
N ASP A 28 -15.10 1.86 0.28
CA ASP A 28 -15.41 2.51 -1.00
C ASP A 28 -15.40 4.04 -0.87
N GLU A 29 -15.88 4.58 0.24
CA GLU A 29 -15.78 6.00 0.55
C GLU A 29 -14.32 6.43 0.74
N GLN A 30 -13.50 5.63 1.45
CA GLN A 30 -12.05 5.89 1.56
C GLN A 30 -11.37 5.94 0.19
N ASN A 31 -11.73 5.01 -0.69
CA ASN A 31 -11.18 4.92 -2.04
C ASN A 31 -11.55 6.18 -2.87
N ARG A 32 -12.82 6.61 -2.82
CA ARG A 32 -13.28 7.84 -3.49
C ARG A 32 -12.57 9.08 -2.97
N LEU A 33 -12.45 9.22 -1.66
CA LEU A 33 -11.77 10.35 -1.02
C LEU A 33 -10.28 10.40 -1.38
N LEU A 34 -9.60 9.25 -1.43
CA LEU A 34 -8.20 9.19 -1.82
C LEU A 34 -7.99 9.62 -3.28
N ILE A 35 -8.82 9.12 -4.20
CA ILE A 35 -8.78 9.52 -5.62
C ILE A 35 -9.04 11.02 -5.75
N ALA A 36 -10.08 11.54 -5.11
CA ALA A 36 -10.43 12.96 -5.16
C ALA A 36 -9.30 13.84 -4.62
N GLN A 37 -8.70 13.48 -3.50
CA GLN A 37 -7.58 14.23 -2.93
C GLN A 37 -6.38 14.25 -3.87
N LEU A 38 -6.05 13.10 -4.49
CA LEU A 38 -4.96 13.03 -5.46
C LEU A 38 -5.25 13.90 -6.69
N ASN A 39 -6.47 13.82 -7.23
CA ASN A 39 -6.88 14.63 -8.38
C ASN A 39 -6.79 16.13 -8.08
N ASN A 40 -7.26 16.56 -6.91
CA ASN A 40 -7.17 17.95 -6.47
C ASN A 40 -5.72 18.41 -6.32
N ALA A 41 -4.85 17.57 -5.75
CA ALA A 41 -3.42 17.89 -5.61
C ALA A 41 -2.74 18.05 -6.98
N LEU A 42 -3.05 17.17 -7.93
CA LEU A 42 -2.52 17.26 -9.29
C LEU A 42 -3.02 18.48 -10.03
N ALA A 43 -4.32 18.81 -9.92
CA ALA A 43 -4.91 20.00 -10.50
C ALA A 43 -4.33 21.30 -9.91
N ALA A 44 -3.92 21.26 -8.64
CA ALA A 44 -3.23 22.36 -7.96
C ALA A 44 -1.73 22.45 -8.29
N GLY A 45 -1.21 21.61 -9.20
CA GLY A 45 0.18 21.66 -9.64
C GLY A 45 1.18 20.99 -8.69
N ALA A 46 0.77 19.95 -8.00
CA ALA A 46 1.68 19.19 -7.13
C ALA A 46 2.94 18.71 -7.89
N ASP A 47 4.12 18.92 -7.31
CA ASP A 47 5.36 18.46 -7.92
C ASP A 47 5.45 16.93 -7.89
N THR A 48 5.44 16.35 -9.08
CA THR A 48 5.52 14.91 -9.32
C THR A 48 6.80 14.48 -10.04
N SER A 49 7.75 15.40 -10.22
CA SER A 49 8.98 15.19 -11.00
C SER A 49 9.86 14.04 -10.48
N ARG A 50 9.76 13.70 -9.20
CA ARG A 50 10.52 12.64 -8.53
C ARG A 50 9.81 11.30 -8.49
N LEU A 51 8.59 11.20 -9.04
CA LEU A 51 7.78 9.98 -8.96
C LEU A 51 8.09 9.04 -10.14
N LYS A 52 8.53 7.81 -9.84
CA LYS A 52 9.00 6.84 -10.85
C LYS A 52 7.93 6.43 -11.86
N ASN A 53 6.68 6.24 -11.41
CA ASN A 53 5.59 5.74 -12.24
C ASN A 53 4.60 6.86 -12.64
N GLY A 54 5.10 8.10 -12.73
CA GLY A 54 4.30 9.26 -13.09
C GLY A 54 3.49 9.85 -11.91
N PRO A 55 2.62 10.83 -12.21
CA PRO A 55 1.99 11.67 -11.17
C PRO A 55 1.07 10.93 -10.21
N ARG A 56 0.60 9.76 -10.59
CA ARG A 56 -0.29 8.93 -9.75
C ARG A 56 0.45 7.80 -9.04
N SER A 57 1.78 7.86 -9.02
CA SER A 57 2.64 6.86 -8.39
C SER A 57 2.27 6.66 -6.93
N ALA A 58 2.14 5.41 -6.53
CA ALA A 58 1.85 5.01 -5.16
C ALA A 58 2.60 3.71 -4.82
N HIS A 59 2.81 3.48 -3.55
CA HIS A 59 3.38 2.21 -3.10
C HIS A 59 2.77 1.76 -1.77
N TYR A 60 2.70 0.46 -1.60
CA TYR A 60 2.52 -0.16 -0.29
C TYR A 60 3.88 -0.42 0.31
N THR A 61 4.01 -0.23 1.62
CA THR A 61 5.21 -0.57 2.39
C THR A 61 4.87 -1.59 3.46
N CYS A 62 5.73 -2.58 3.63
CA CYS A 62 5.71 -3.50 4.76
C CYS A 62 7.07 -3.46 5.45
N ALA A 63 7.07 -3.15 6.74
CA ALA A 63 8.22 -3.33 7.61
C ALA A 63 7.90 -4.47 8.59
N MET A 64 8.76 -5.48 8.62
CA MET A 64 8.69 -6.61 9.53
C MET A 64 9.89 -6.63 10.45
N VAL A 65 9.67 -6.91 11.71
CA VAL A 65 10.71 -7.04 12.72
C VAL A 65 10.68 -8.46 13.30
N LEU A 66 11.83 -9.10 13.29
CA LEU A 66 12.08 -10.36 14.00
C LEU A 66 12.96 -10.07 15.20
N TYR A 67 12.46 -10.33 16.39
CA TYR A 67 13.21 -10.23 17.64
C TYR A 67 13.46 -11.62 18.21
N LEU A 68 14.74 -11.99 18.36
CA LEU A 68 15.18 -13.29 18.84
C LEU A 68 15.66 -13.28 20.30
N GLY A 69 15.42 -12.21 21.03
CA GLY A 69 16.00 -12.01 22.36
C GLY A 69 17.47 -11.56 22.31
N ASN A 70 18.05 -11.26 23.50
CA ASN A 70 19.45 -10.87 23.64
C ASN A 70 19.90 -9.78 22.64
N ASP A 71 19.06 -8.75 22.42
CA ASP A 71 19.27 -7.62 21.51
C ASP A 71 19.47 -7.99 20.03
N ARG A 72 19.09 -9.22 19.64
CA ARG A 72 19.11 -9.64 18.23
C ARG A 72 17.82 -9.21 17.53
N VAL A 73 17.92 -8.20 16.68
CA VAL A 73 16.82 -7.64 15.91
C VAL A 73 17.15 -7.70 14.43
N PHE A 74 16.24 -8.23 13.63
CA PHE A 74 16.31 -8.22 12.17
C PHE A 74 15.12 -7.47 11.62
N ILE A 75 15.35 -6.61 10.64
CA ILE A 75 14.31 -5.78 10.02
C ILE A 75 14.32 -6.05 8.52
N SER A 76 13.14 -6.32 7.97
CA SER A 76 12.91 -6.36 6.54
C SER A 76 11.86 -5.34 6.16
N GLN A 77 12.19 -4.45 5.22
CA GLN A 77 11.25 -3.49 4.66
C GLN A 77 11.20 -3.64 3.15
N GLU A 78 10.00 -3.81 2.62
CA GLU A 78 9.75 -4.01 1.20
C GLU A 78 8.56 -3.19 0.72
N THR A 79 8.56 -2.87 -0.58
CA THR A 79 7.49 -2.13 -1.23
C THR A 79 6.86 -2.91 -2.37
N MET A 80 5.61 -2.55 -2.68
CA MET A 80 4.94 -2.91 -3.93
C MET A 80 4.54 -1.61 -4.62
N GLU A 81 5.15 -1.36 -5.77
CA GLU A 81 4.95 -0.13 -6.55
C GLU A 81 3.75 -0.28 -7.49
N GLY A 82 3.01 0.81 -7.69
CA GLY A 82 1.88 0.88 -8.59
C GLY A 82 1.42 2.33 -8.81
N ILE A 83 0.22 2.49 -9.32
CA ILE A 83 -0.42 3.78 -9.49
C ILE A 83 -1.86 3.75 -8.99
N ILE A 84 -2.37 4.88 -8.53
CA ILE A 84 -3.79 5.02 -8.19
C ILE A 84 -4.57 5.32 -9.47
N VAL A 85 -5.67 4.61 -9.71
CA VAL A 85 -6.57 4.86 -10.84
C VAL A 85 -7.10 6.29 -10.83
N GLU A 86 -7.50 6.79 -11.99
CA GLU A 86 -7.95 8.18 -12.14
C GLU A 86 -9.36 8.38 -11.60
N LYS A 87 -10.23 7.41 -11.81
CA LYS A 87 -11.64 7.44 -11.45
C LYS A 87 -12.03 6.21 -10.67
N ILE A 88 -13.08 6.33 -9.87
CA ILE A 88 -13.58 5.17 -9.10
C ILE A 88 -14.19 4.09 -10.02
N GLU A 89 -14.65 4.48 -11.19
CA GLU A 89 -15.18 3.58 -12.23
C GLU A 89 -14.10 2.66 -12.81
N ASP A 90 -12.82 3.04 -12.69
CA ASP A 90 -11.67 2.24 -13.10
C ASP A 90 -11.25 1.22 -12.02
N ALA A 91 -11.88 1.27 -10.84
CA ALA A 91 -11.65 0.28 -9.80
C ALA A 91 -12.13 -1.09 -10.24
N ALA A 92 -11.31 -2.11 -10.04
CA ALA A 92 -11.62 -3.46 -10.51
C ALA A 92 -11.18 -4.53 -9.52
N GLY A 93 -11.85 -5.69 -9.58
CA GLY A 93 -11.59 -6.83 -8.71
C GLY A 93 -12.27 -6.72 -7.35
N THR A 94 -12.43 -7.87 -6.71
CA THR A 94 -13.08 -8.03 -5.40
C THR A 94 -12.16 -8.67 -4.37
N GLY A 95 -10.95 -9.05 -4.79
CA GLY A 95 -9.96 -9.66 -3.91
C GLY A 95 -9.17 -8.64 -3.09
N GLY A 96 -8.50 -9.12 -2.06
CA GLY A 96 -7.54 -8.32 -1.30
C GLY A 96 -8.15 -7.44 -0.23
N PHE A 97 -7.54 -6.27 0.00
CA PHE A 97 -7.83 -5.37 1.12
C PHE A 97 -7.86 -3.92 0.67
N GLY A 98 -8.71 -3.14 1.34
CA GLY A 98 -8.60 -1.70 1.36
C GLY A 98 -8.54 -1.05 -0.02
N TYR A 99 -7.39 -0.53 -0.36
CA TYR A 99 -7.15 0.22 -1.60
C TYR A 99 -6.81 -0.66 -2.82
N ASP A 100 -6.80 -1.99 -2.69
CA ASP A 100 -6.43 -2.90 -3.79
C ASP A 100 -7.25 -2.70 -5.08
N PRO A 101 -8.58 -2.43 -5.03
CA PRO A 101 -9.35 -2.18 -6.24
C PRO A 101 -8.95 -0.95 -7.03
N ILE A 102 -8.34 0.05 -6.38
CA ILE A 102 -7.90 1.31 -7.01
C ILE A 102 -6.38 1.36 -7.21
N PHE A 103 -5.65 0.33 -6.79
CA PHE A 103 -4.20 0.23 -6.92
C PHE A 103 -3.85 -0.59 -8.16
N PHE A 104 -3.54 0.11 -9.25
CA PHE A 104 -3.24 -0.50 -10.54
C PHE A 104 -1.75 -0.82 -10.67
N LEU A 105 -1.47 -1.96 -11.24
CA LEU A 105 -0.13 -2.51 -11.48
C LEU A 105 0.14 -2.54 -12.99
N PRO A 106 0.83 -1.54 -13.54
CA PRO A 106 1.01 -1.41 -14.99
C PRO A 106 1.64 -2.65 -15.64
N GLN A 107 2.59 -3.27 -14.97
CA GLN A 107 3.30 -4.46 -15.47
C GLN A 107 2.41 -5.71 -15.60
N TYR A 108 1.27 -5.73 -14.90
CA TYR A 108 0.28 -6.83 -14.95
C TYR A 108 -0.99 -6.46 -15.70
N ASN A 109 -1.15 -5.18 -16.03
CA ASN A 109 -2.40 -4.62 -16.57
C ASN A 109 -3.63 -5.00 -15.75
N LYS A 110 -3.47 -5.03 -14.42
CA LYS A 110 -4.49 -5.42 -13.43
C LYS A 110 -4.42 -4.49 -12.21
N THR A 111 -5.52 -4.37 -11.50
CA THR A 111 -5.47 -3.85 -10.13
C THR A 111 -4.97 -4.94 -9.16
N ALA A 112 -4.52 -4.54 -7.99
CA ALA A 112 -4.09 -5.49 -6.96
C ALA A 112 -5.23 -6.42 -6.50
N ALA A 113 -6.48 -5.99 -6.63
CA ALA A 113 -7.67 -6.79 -6.32
C ALA A 113 -8.03 -7.83 -7.39
N GLN A 114 -7.47 -7.72 -8.59
CA GLN A 114 -7.67 -8.68 -9.69
C GLN A 114 -6.61 -9.78 -9.73
N LEU A 115 -5.58 -9.70 -8.90
CA LEU A 115 -4.55 -10.73 -8.81
C LEU A 115 -5.07 -11.95 -8.05
N THR A 116 -4.61 -13.15 -8.45
CA THR A 116 -4.78 -14.33 -7.61
C THR A 116 -3.99 -14.19 -6.31
N ALA A 117 -4.28 -15.02 -5.32
CA ALA A 117 -3.54 -15.04 -4.07
C ALA A 117 -2.04 -15.32 -4.29
N GLU A 118 -1.74 -16.24 -5.21
CA GLU A 118 -0.37 -16.63 -5.58
C GLU A 118 0.36 -15.48 -6.28
N GLU A 119 -0.25 -14.88 -7.32
CA GLU A 119 0.29 -13.73 -8.03
C GLU A 119 0.60 -12.60 -7.05
N LYS A 120 -0.36 -12.27 -6.19
CA LYS A 120 -0.23 -11.20 -5.20
C LYS A 120 0.86 -11.50 -4.17
N ASN A 121 0.92 -12.73 -3.65
CA ASN A 121 1.94 -13.12 -2.68
C ASN A 121 3.35 -13.03 -3.27
N ALA A 122 3.52 -13.36 -4.55
CA ALA A 122 4.81 -13.27 -5.23
C ALA A 122 5.38 -11.84 -5.26
N ILE A 123 4.53 -10.82 -5.46
CA ILE A 123 4.96 -9.43 -5.71
C ILE A 123 4.68 -8.45 -4.58
N SER A 124 3.80 -8.81 -3.64
CA SER A 124 3.37 -7.88 -2.59
C SER A 124 4.51 -7.49 -1.64
N HIS A 125 4.40 -6.29 -1.08
CA HIS A 125 5.28 -5.80 -0.03
C HIS A 125 5.41 -6.78 1.13
N ARG A 126 4.29 -7.38 1.59
CA ARG A 126 4.28 -8.39 2.66
C ARG A 126 4.96 -9.69 2.25
N GLY A 127 4.63 -10.21 1.06
CA GLY A 127 5.26 -11.43 0.56
C GLY A 127 6.77 -11.29 0.40
N LYS A 128 7.24 -10.16 -0.12
CA LYS A 128 8.67 -9.86 -0.24
C LYS A 128 9.35 -9.76 1.14
N ALA A 129 8.77 -8.98 2.07
CA ALA A 129 9.31 -8.80 3.41
C ALA A 129 9.38 -10.12 4.18
N THR A 130 8.33 -10.97 4.07
CA THR A 130 8.33 -12.31 4.68
C THR A 130 9.44 -13.18 4.12
N ARG A 131 9.58 -13.25 2.78
CA ARG A 131 10.65 -14.06 2.17
C ARG A 131 12.05 -13.57 2.55
N ALA A 132 12.24 -12.27 2.72
CA ALA A 132 13.51 -11.72 3.18
C ALA A 132 13.83 -12.17 4.61
N LEU A 133 12.86 -12.11 5.54
CA LEU A 133 13.04 -12.61 6.91
C LEU A 133 13.27 -14.12 6.96
N VAL A 134 12.54 -14.91 6.16
CA VAL A 134 12.74 -16.36 6.09
C VAL A 134 14.19 -16.71 5.67
N ARG A 135 14.76 -15.96 4.71
CA ARG A 135 16.18 -16.15 4.33
C ARG A 135 17.12 -15.86 5.48
N ILE A 136 16.84 -14.81 6.26
CA ILE A 136 17.65 -14.49 7.46
C ILE A 136 17.54 -15.63 8.48
N ILE A 137 16.31 -16.09 8.78
CA ILE A 137 16.10 -17.19 9.73
C ILE A 137 16.84 -18.46 9.31
N ASN A 138 16.74 -18.83 8.04
CA ASN A 138 17.42 -20.02 7.51
C ASN A 138 18.96 -19.87 7.48
N GLY A 139 19.49 -18.66 7.53
CA GLY A 139 20.93 -18.38 7.61
C GLY A 139 21.47 -18.26 9.03
N ILE A 140 20.61 -18.26 10.04
CA ILE A 140 21.04 -18.22 11.44
C ILE A 140 21.26 -19.66 11.93
N GLU A 141 22.53 -20.02 12.11
CA GLU A 141 22.88 -21.27 12.77
C GLU A 141 22.54 -21.15 14.27
N ASN A 142 21.80 -22.13 14.81
CA ASN A 142 21.41 -22.23 16.22
C ASN A 142 20.46 -21.10 16.72
N ILE A 143 19.23 -21.11 16.20
CA ILE A 143 18.12 -20.38 16.81
C ILE A 143 17.62 -21.14 18.05
#